data_98bea8fb02dd6717ecc93e8241b1100f
#
_entry.id   98bea8fb02dd6717ecc93e8241b1100f
#
_cell.length_a   1.000
_cell.length_b   1.000
_cell.length_c   1.000
_cell.angle_alpha   90.00
_cell.angle_beta   90.00
_cell.angle_gamma   90.00
#
_symmetry.space_group_name_H-M   'P 1'
#
loop_
_entity.id
_entity.type
_entity.pdbx_description
1 polymer ?
#
loop_
_entity_poly.entity_id
_entity_poly.type
_entity_poly.pdbx_seq_one_letter_code
_entity_poly.pdbx_strand_id
1 'polypeptide(L)'
;MLKEFDIFIKDLIVSYEEKEMDTNMVNMFVPPAAKAVGTPMVSNVKIELIHEVVDNNNNTFNIGMGLESESEGTRILFFLAPFLKYAFEDNKVIVIDELEKSLHPAIVEYIIKMFNNKKINKSNSQLIFTTHATNLLSLELFRRDQIWFTEKDPKTAASDLYPLDSFSVRKDENIQKGYINGRYGAIPFIRDIDLWLEDN
;
A
#
# COMPACT_ATOMS: atom_id res chain seq x y z
N MET A 1 15.53 3.91 5.13
CA MET A 1 14.18 4.03 4.53
C MET A 1 13.07 3.98 5.57
N LEU A 2 12.93 2.94 6.41
CA LEU A 2 11.84 2.90 7.41
C LEU A 2 11.86 4.09 8.39
N LYS A 3 13.02 4.55 8.80
CA LYS A 3 13.17 5.74 9.66
C LYS A 3 12.61 7.02 9.03
N GLU A 4 12.58 7.11 7.71
CA GLU A 4 12.00 8.25 6.97
C GLU A 4 10.46 8.27 7.04
N PHE A 5 9.86 7.15 7.41
CA PHE A 5 8.41 6.99 7.59
C PHE A 5 7.97 7.05 9.05
N ASP A 6 8.81 7.61 9.94
CA ASP A 6 8.56 7.67 11.39
C ASP A 6 8.46 6.27 12.05
N ILE A 7 9.10 5.28 11.45
CA ILE A 7 9.17 3.91 11.97
C ILE A 7 10.54 3.70 12.60
N PHE A 8 10.59 3.80 13.92
CA PHE A 8 11.82 3.71 14.71
C PHE A 8 12.18 2.26 15.05
N ILE A 9 12.51 1.47 14.02
CA ILE A 9 13.06 0.13 14.17
C ILE A 9 14.59 0.27 14.24
N LYS A 10 15.18 -0.23 15.34
CA LYS A 10 16.62 -0.23 15.55
C LYS A 10 17.30 -1.39 14.84
N ASP A 11 16.69 -2.58 14.95
CA ASP A 11 17.22 -3.82 14.42
C ASP A 11 16.09 -4.81 14.08
N LEU A 12 16.44 -5.91 13.45
CA LEU A 12 15.56 -6.97 13.01
C LEU A 12 16.15 -8.33 13.39
N ILE A 13 15.38 -9.16 14.07
CA ILE A 13 15.73 -10.54 14.36
C ILE A 13 14.82 -11.46 13.56
N VAL A 14 15.42 -12.37 12.79
CA VAL A 14 14.71 -13.43 12.08
C VAL A 14 15.12 -14.76 12.69
N SER A 15 14.15 -15.49 13.19
CA SER A 15 14.35 -16.86 13.69
C SER A 15 13.49 -17.84 12.89
N TYR A 16 13.97 -19.08 12.81
CA TYR A 16 13.31 -20.15 12.08
C TYR A 16 13.01 -21.27 13.08
N GLU A 17 11.76 -21.68 13.13
CA GLU A 17 11.32 -22.86 13.88
C GLU A 17 10.83 -23.91 12.88
N GLU A 18 11.47 -25.06 12.86
CA GLU A 18 11.00 -26.20 12.09
C GLU A 18 9.97 -26.99 12.92
N LYS A 19 8.79 -27.17 12.35
CA LYS A 19 7.73 -27.98 12.93
C LYS A 19 7.21 -28.98 11.92
N GLU A 20 6.76 -30.14 12.40
CA GLU A 20 6.02 -31.05 11.54
C GLU A 20 4.74 -30.37 11.04
N MET A 21 4.45 -30.56 9.76
CA MET A 21 3.24 -30.01 9.17
C MET A 21 2.00 -30.67 9.79
N ASP A 22 1.01 -29.85 10.17
CA ASP A 22 -0.26 -30.37 10.68
C ASP A 22 -0.92 -31.31 9.69
N THR A 23 -1.56 -32.38 10.18
CA THR A 23 -2.18 -33.43 9.36
C THR A 23 -3.18 -32.88 8.34
N ASN A 24 -3.94 -31.84 8.69
CA ASN A 24 -4.89 -31.20 7.78
C ASN A 24 -4.17 -30.48 6.64
N MET A 25 -3.09 -29.77 6.96
CA MET A 25 -2.24 -29.11 5.96
C MET A 25 -1.54 -30.13 5.05
N VAL A 26 -1.02 -31.24 5.62
CA VAL A 26 -0.46 -32.35 4.81
C VAL A 26 -1.51 -32.88 3.85
N ASN A 27 -2.76 -33.07 4.30
CA ASN A 27 -3.82 -33.57 3.43
C ASN A 27 -4.23 -32.59 2.32
N MET A 28 -4.11 -31.29 2.58
CA MET A 28 -4.51 -30.23 1.64
C MET A 28 -3.43 -29.92 0.60
N PHE A 29 -2.16 -29.91 0.99
CA PHE A 29 -1.07 -29.38 0.16
C PHE A 29 -0.09 -30.44 -0.34
N VAL A 30 -0.05 -31.65 0.29
CA VAL A 30 0.93 -32.69 -0.05
C VAL A 30 0.27 -33.78 -0.91
N PRO A 31 0.76 -34.01 -2.14
CA PRO A 31 0.25 -35.09 -2.98
C PRO A 31 0.38 -36.46 -2.30
N PRO A 32 -0.56 -37.40 -2.54
CA PRO A 32 -0.55 -38.73 -1.91
C PRO A 32 0.78 -39.49 -2.06
N ALA A 33 1.43 -39.36 -3.21
CA ALA A 33 2.72 -40.02 -3.50
C ALA A 33 3.86 -39.48 -2.61
N ALA A 34 3.82 -38.21 -2.20
CA ALA A 34 4.84 -37.59 -1.37
C ALA A 34 4.64 -37.88 0.12
N LYS A 35 3.44 -38.25 0.54
CA LYS A 35 3.14 -38.64 1.96
C LYS A 35 3.85 -39.91 2.41
N ALA A 36 4.26 -40.76 1.46
CA ALA A 36 4.98 -42.00 1.74
C ALA A 36 6.45 -41.78 2.17
N VAL A 37 6.99 -40.55 2.04
CA VAL A 37 8.40 -40.24 2.31
C VAL A 37 8.63 -39.73 3.77
N GLY A 38 7.58 -39.48 4.50
CA GLY A 38 7.61 -38.96 5.88
C GLY A 38 6.73 -37.72 6.06
N THR A 39 6.60 -37.25 7.31
CA THR A 39 5.85 -36.03 7.63
C THR A 39 6.65 -34.83 7.11
N PRO A 40 6.08 -33.98 6.23
CA PRO A 40 6.77 -32.79 5.77
C PRO A 40 7.01 -31.83 6.91
N MET A 41 8.19 -31.19 6.92
CA MET A 41 8.53 -30.13 7.87
C MET A 41 8.11 -28.77 7.28
N VAL A 42 7.61 -27.89 8.13
CA VAL A 42 7.31 -26.49 7.80
C VAL A 42 8.23 -25.61 8.63
N SER A 43 8.92 -24.70 7.96
CA SER A 43 9.71 -23.67 8.64
C SER A 43 8.81 -22.49 8.96
N ASN A 44 8.51 -22.26 10.22
CA ASN A 44 7.88 -21.03 10.68
C ASN A 44 8.94 -19.95 10.80
N VAL A 45 8.77 -18.86 10.06
CA VAL A 45 9.64 -17.68 10.17
C VAL A 45 9.03 -16.75 11.21
N LYS A 46 9.77 -16.46 12.26
CA LYS A 46 9.40 -15.47 13.28
C LYS A 46 10.25 -14.22 13.07
N ILE A 47 9.59 -13.08 12.92
CA ILE A 47 10.24 -11.78 12.72
C ILE A 47 9.96 -10.94 13.96
N GLU A 48 11.00 -10.47 14.62
CA GLU A 48 10.93 -9.52 15.73
C GLU A 48 11.60 -8.20 15.33
N LEU A 49 10.89 -7.11 15.52
CA LEU A 49 11.38 -5.75 15.30
C LEU A 49 11.88 -5.21 16.65
N ILE A 50 13.10 -4.73 16.66
CA ILE A 50 13.73 -4.20 17.87
C ILE A 50 13.53 -2.70 17.93
N HIS A 51 12.84 -2.25 18.96
CA HIS A 51 12.59 -0.85 19.26
C HIS A 51 13.49 -0.40 20.40
N GLU A 52 14.05 0.80 20.29
CA GLU A 52 14.73 1.46 21.37
C GLU A 52 13.73 2.32 22.14
N VAL A 53 13.60 2.05 23.42
CA VAL A 53 12.68 2.75 24.32
C VAL A 53 13.42 3.37 25.49
N VAL A 54 12.87 4.43 26.04
CA VAL A 54 13.44 5.15 27.18
C VAL A 54 12.46 5.06 28.34
N ASP A 55 12.94 4.66 29.54
CA ASP A 55 12.14 4.61 30.76
C ASP A 55 11.98 6.00 31.40
N ASN A 56 11.19 6.07 32.46
CA ASN A 56 10.95 7.30 33.21
C ASN A 56 12.22 7.88 33.89
N ASN A 57 13.30 7.10 33.98
CA ASN A 57 14.59 7.48 34.54
C ASN A 57 15.64 7.83 33.47
N ASN A 58 15.19 7.98 32.20
CA ASN A 58 16.05 8.21 31.02
C ASN A 58 17.04 7.06 30.70
N ASN A 59 16.79 5.85 31.19
CA ASN A 59 17.57 4.68 30.75
C ASN A 59 17.03 4.16 29.42
N THR A 60 17.93 3.88 28.50
CA THR A 60 17.60 3.35 27.18
C THR A 60 17.73 1.84 27.16
N PHE A 61 16.72 1.13 26.66
CA PHE A 61 16.74 -0.32 26.46
C PHE A 61 16.03 -0.73 25.18
N ASN A 62 16.29 -1.96 24.72
CA ASN A 62 15.69 -2.49 23.50
C ASN A 62 14.55 -3.44 23.88
N ILE A 63 13.43 -3.29 23.17
CA ILE A 63 12.29 -4.22 23.26
C ILE A 63 12.11 -4.86 21.89
N GLY A 64 12.04 -6.22 21.85
CA GLY A 64 11.63 -6.97 20.68
C GLY A 64 10.11 -7.09 20.62
N MET A 65 9.51 -6.71 19.51
CA MET A 65 8.10 -6.91 19.23
C MET A 65 7.95 -7.80 18.00
N GLY A 66 7.09 -8.84 18.11
CA GLY A 66 6.74 -9.64 16.94
C GLY A 66 6.06 -8.81 15.88
N LEU A 67 6.31 -9.10 14.61
CA LEU A 67 5.73 -8.35 13.48
C LEU A 67 4.19 -8.30 13.53
N GLU A 68 3.56 -9.35 14.09
CA GLU A 68 2.12 -9.44 14.31
C GLU A 68 1.58 -8.43 15.35
N SER A 69 2.45 -7.95 16.25
CA SER A 69 2.11 -6.94 17.28
C SER A 69 2.27 -5.51 16.79
N GLU A 70 2.86 -5.31 15.61
CA GLU A 70 3.00 -4.01 14.99
C GLU A 70 1.70 -3.49 14.40
N SER A 71 1.61 -2.17 14.22
CA SER A 71 0.50 -1.56 13.50
C SER A 71 0.42 -2.08 12.07
N GLU A 72 -0.78 -2.09 11.48
CA GLU A 72 -0.95 -2.52 10.09
C GLU A 72 -0.11 -1.66 9.13
N GLY A 73 -0.06 -0.34 9.34
CA GLY A 73 0.76 0.57 8.54
C GLY A 73 2.26 0.24 8.65
N THR A 74 2.75 -0.06 9.86
CA THR A 74 4.14 -0.49 10.06
C THR A 74 4.44 -1.77 9.30
N ARG A 75 3.54 -2.76 9.35
CA ARG A 75 3.69 -4.02 8.62
C ARG A 75 3.72 -3.82 7.11
N ILE A 76 2.80 -3.01 6.58
CA ILE A 76 2.77 -2.69 5.14
C ILE A 76 4.07 -2.02 4.72
N LEU A 77 4.55 -1.02 5.45
CA LEU A 77 5.80 -0.34 5.13
C LEU A 77 7.02 -1.25 5.28
N PHE A 78 7.02 -2.15 6.27
CA PHE A 78 8.08 -3.14 6.43
C PHE A 78 8.21 -4.03 5.19
N PHE A 79 7.08 -4.52 4.65
CA PHE A 79 7.09 -5.33 3.44
C PHE A 79 7.32 -4.51 2.17
N LEU A 80 6.83 -3.28 2.09
CA LEU A 80 6.97 -2.43 0.91
C LEU A 80 8.39 -1.88 0.74
N ALA A 81 9.08 -1.56 1.83
CA ALA A 81 10.39 -0.92 1.79
C ALA A 81 11.46 -1.67 0.96
N PRO A 82 11.59 -3.01 1.03
CA PRO A 82 12.51 -3.76 0.17
C PRO A 82 12.19 -3.62 -1.32
N PHE A 83 10.90 -3.65 -1.69
CA PHE A 83 10.48 -3.49 -3.08
C PHE A 83 10.76 -2.09 -3.61
N LEU A 84 10.53 -1.04 -2.80
CA LEU A 84 10.87 0.33 -3.16
C LEU A 84 12.38 0.47 -3.37
N LYS A 85 13.18 -0.09 -2.46
CA LYS A 85 14.64 -0.08 -2.59
C LYS A 85 15.09 -0.77 -3.88
N TYR A 86 14.60 -1.99 -4.12
CA TYR A 86 14.93 -2.75 -5.32
C TYR A 86 14.51 -2.03 -6.60
N ALA A 87 13.33 -1.41 -6.61
CA ALA A 87 12.89 -0.64 -7.75
C ALA A 87 13.87 0.50 -8.07
N PHE A 88 14.26 1.30 -7.09
CA PHE A 88 15.17 2.42 -7.30
C PHE A 88 16.58 2.02 -7.73
N GLU A 89 17.00 0.79 -7.45
CA GLU A 89 18.29 0.26 -7.87
C GLU A 89 18.29 -0.27 -9.31
N ASP A 90 17.14 -0.79 -9.80
CA ASP A 90 17.13 -1.63 -11.00
C ASP A 90 16.03 -1.26 -12.03
N ASN A 91 15.66 0.02 -12.11
CA ASN A 91 14.70 0.53 -13.12
C ASN A 91 13.43 -0.35 -13.26
N LYS A 92 12.71 -0.55 -12.16
CA LYS A 92 11.52 -1.39 -12.13
C LYS A 92 10.23 -0.57 -12.22
N VAL A 93 9.17 -1.26 -12.61
CA VAL A 93 7.80 -0.78 -12.48
C VAL A 93 7.18 -1.48 -11.28
N ILE A 94 6.67 -0.72 -10.33
CA ILE A 94 5.87 -1.22 -9.21
C ILE A 94 4.41 -0.89 -9.50
N VAL A 95 3.55 -1.89 -9.34
CA VAL A 95 2.09 -1.72 -9.45
C VAL A 95 1.48 -2.04 -8.08
N ILE A 96 0.72 -1.10 -7.51
CA ILE A 96 0.09 -1.23 -6.19
C ILE A 96 -1.39 -0.88 -6.30
N ASP A 97 -2.22 -1.80 -5.85
CA ASP A 97 -3.66 -1.54 -5.70
C ASP A 97 -3.92 -0.94 -4.32
N GLU A 98 -4.71 0.16 -4.28
CA GLU A 98 -5.03 0.90 -3.06
C GLU A 98 -3.77 1.31 -2.24
N LEU A 99 -2.88 2.10 -2.85
CA LEU A 99 -1.61 2.52 -2.22
C LEU A 99 -1.79 3.14 -0.82
N GLU A 100 -2.91 3.81 -0.57
CA GLU A 100 -3.21 4.44 0.72
C GLU A 100 -3.69 3.48 1.80
N LYS A 101 -3.94 2.20 1.47
CA LYS A 101 -4.51 1.26 2.42
C LYS A 101 -3.67 1.16 3.69
N SER A 102 -4.30 1.48 4.82
CA SER A 102 -3.69 1.49 6.16
C SER A 102 -2.44 2.37 6.32
N LEU A 103 -2.16 3.27 5.36
CA LEU A 103 -1.08 4.23 5.45
C LEU A 103 -1.60 5.64 5.75
N HIS A 104 -0.82 6.38 6.54
CA HIS A 104 -1.11 7.80 6.74
C HIS A 104 -0.93 8.58 5.43
N PRO A 105 -1.82 9.54 5.07
CA PRO A 105 -1.74 10.27 3.79
C PRO A 105 -0.37 10.91 3.52
N ALA A 106 0.30 11.43 4.54
CA ALA A 106 1.63 12.00 4.38
C ALA A 106 2.70 10.98 3.93
N ILE A 107 2.55 9.71 4.34
CA ILE A 107 3.45 8.62 3.93
C ILE A 107 3.22 8.29 2.45
N VAL A 108 1.96 8.21 2.03
CA VAL A 108 1.60 7.96 0.63
C VAL A 108 2.18 9.06 -0.27
N GLU A 109 1.97 10.31 0.11
CA GLU A 109 2.51 11.47 -0.62
C GLU A 109 4.05 11.44 -0.66
N TYR A 110 4.71 11.04 0.43
CA TYR A 110 6.16 10.91 0.49
C TYR A 110 6.66 9.83 -0.48
N ILE A 111 6.01 8.67 -0.53
CA ILE A 111 6.34 7.59 -1.50
C ILE A 111 6.23 8.11 -2.93
N ILE A 112 5.14 8.81 -3.29
CA ILE A 112 4.96 9.40 -4.61
C ILE A 112 6.09 10.39 -4.93
N LYS A 113 6.42 11.27 -3.98
CA LYS A 113 7.52 12.22 -4.13
C LYS A 113 8.89 11.57 -4.32
N MET A 114 9.13 10.39 -3.71
CA MET A 114 10.36 9.63 -3.95
C MET A 114 10.49 9.23 -5.41
N PHE A 115 9.42 8.74 -6.05
CA PHE A 115 9.43 8.39 -7.48
C PHE A 115 9.63 9.60 -8.39
N ASN A 116 9.09 10.75 -8.02
CA ASN A 116 9.22 12.00 -8.77
C ASN A 116 10.59 12.68 -8.58
N ASN A 117 11.35 12.29 -7.55
CA ASN A 117 12.64 12.91 -7.23
C ASN A 117 13.80 12.19 -7.94
N LYS A 118 14.39 12.83 -8.96
CA LYS A 118 15.51 12.28 -9.72
C LYS A 118 16.80 12.02 -8.93
N LYS A 119 16.95 12.61 -7.73
CA LYS A 119 18.09 12.33 -6.85
C LYS A 119 17.93 11.00 -6.12
N ILE A 120 16.69 10.58 -5.86
CA ILE A 120 16.32 9.31 -5.25
C ILE A 120 16.15 8.27 -6.34
N ASN A 121 15.24 8.52 -7.28
CA ASN A 121 14.90 7.66 -8.40
C ASN A 121 15.85 7.88 -9.59
N LYS A 122 17.10 7.49 -9.43
CA LYS A 122 18.13 7.63 -10.48
C LYS A 122 17.94 6.65 -11.63
N SER A 123 17.32 5.51 -11.36
CA SER A 123 17.05 4.45 -12.33
C SER A 123 15.84 4.73 -13.22
N ASN A 124 15.06 5.80 -12.96
CA ASN A 124 13.76 6.10 -13.61
C ASN A 124 12.71 5.01 -13.41
N SER A 125 12.66 4.40 -12.25
CA SER A 125 11.63 3.45 -11.87
C SER A 125 10.25 4.11 -11.87
N GLN A 126 9.21 3.33 -12.11
CA GLN A 126 7.84 3.82 -12.24
C GLN A 126 6.96 3.25 -11.13
N LEU A 127 6.03 4.07 -10.65
CA LEU A 127 4.97 3.67 -9.74
C LEU A 127 3.63 3.84 -10.45
N ILE A 128 2.90 2.74 -10.57
CA ILE A 128 1.50 2.72 -11.04
C ILE A 128 0.66 2.28 -9.85
N PHE A 129 -0.38 3.03 -9.51
CA PHE A 129 -1.20 2.67 -8.39
C PHE A 129 -2.65 3.10 -8.56
N THR A 130 -3.55 2.40 -7.88
CA THR A 130 -4.93 2.83 -7.67
C THR A 130 -5.07 3.50 -6.31
N THR A 131 -6.06 4.38 -6.17
CA THR A 131 -6.33 5.05 -4.89
C THR A 131 -7.76 5.59 -4.84
N HIS A 132 -8.35 5.59 -3.64
CA HIS A 132 -9.58 6.32 -3.32
C HIS A 132 -9.31 7.64 -2.58
N ALA A 133 -8.03 7.96 -2.32
CA ALA A 133 -7.61 9.13 -1.58
C ALA A 133 -7.64 10.40 -2.45
N THR A 134 -8.77 11.10 -2.44
CA THR A 134 -8.98 12.31 -3.27
C THR A 134 -8.01 13.45 -2.97
N ASN A 135 -7.42 13.50 -1.77
CA ASN A 135 -6.40 14.47 -1.40
C ASN A 135 -5.12 14.37 -2.23
N LEU A 136 -4.90 13.23 -2.91
CA LEU A 136 -3.77 13.04 -3.83
C LEU A 136 -4.02 13.68 -5.21
N LEU A 137 -5.25 14.11 -5.53
CA LEU A 137 -5.58 14.77 -6.78
C LEU A 137 -5.04 16.20 -6.83
N SER A 138 -3.75 16.32 -7.08
CA SER A 138 -3.01 17.58 -7.09
C SER A 138 -2.04 17.66 -8.26
N LEU A 139 -2.03 18.80 -8.96
CA LEU A 139 -1.04 19.09 -10.00
C LEU A 139 0.34 19.45 -9.47
N GLU A 140 0.50 19.55 -8.13
CA GLU A 140 1.82 19.63 -7.49
C GLU A 140 2.48 18.25 -7.40
N LEU A 141 1.67 17.19 -7.30
CA LEU A 141 2.16 15.80 -7.23
C LEU A 141 2.25 15.15 -8.61
N PHE A 142 1.31 15.45 -9.51
CA PHE A 142 1.18 14.79 -10.80
C PHE A 142 1.00 15.77 -11.95
N ARG A 143 1.40 15.33 -13.13
CA ARG A 143 0.97 15.94 -14.38
C ARG A 143 -0.44 15.43 -14.74
N ARG A 144 -1.16 16.17 -15.61
CA ARG A 144 -2.51 15.80 -16.05
C ARG A 144 -2.57 14.43 -16.71
N ASP A 145 -1.55 14.07 -17.49
CA ASP A 145 -1.41 12.77 -18.16
C ASP A 145 -1.13 11.60 -17.21
N GLN A 146 -0.80 11.87 -15.96
CA GLN A 146 -0.56 10.86 -14.93
C GLN A 146 -1.80 10.54 -14.08
N ILE A 147 -2.85 11.37 -14.14
CA ILE A 147 -4.09 11.16 -13.39
C ILE A 147 -5.11 10.54 -14.32
N TRP A 148 -5.65 9.39 -13.93
CA TRP A 148 -6.63 8.62 -14.67
C TRP A 148 -7.84 8.33 -13.80
N PHE A 149 -9.03 8.38 -14.38
CA PHE A 149 -10.28 8.05 -13.73
C PHE A 149 -10.84 6.76 -14.31
N THR A 150 -11.42 5.91 -13.41
CA THR A 150 -12.17 4.73 -13.80
C THR A 150 -13.62 4.90 -13.45
N GLU A 151 -14.51 4.65 -14.41
CA GLU A 151 -15.95 4.74 -14.21
C GLU A 151 -16.62 3.47 -14.73
N LYS A 152 -17.55 2.92 -13.97
CA LYS A 152 -18.30 1.75 -14.37
C LYS A 152 -19.70 2.17 -14.82
N ASP A 153 -20.06 1.85 -16.06
CA ASP A 153 -21.40 2.05 -16.56
C ASP A 153 -22.40 1.14 -15.83
N PRO A 154 -23.44 1.69 -15.18
CA PRO A 154 -24.36 0.91 -14.37
C PRO A 154 -25.28 -0.01 -15.18
N LYS A 155 -25.44 0.21 -16.49
CA LYS A 155 -26.31 -0.57 -17.37
C LYS A 155 -25.56 -1.72 -18.04
N THR A 156 -24.37 -1.45 -18.53
CA THR A 156 -23.55 -2.42 -19.27
C THR A 156 -22.54 -3.14 -18.42
N ALA A 157 -22.27 -2.63 -17.21
CA ALA A 157 -21.18 -3.05 -16.32
C ALA A 157 -19.79 -2.95 -16.96
N ALA A 158 -19.66 -2.27 -18.11
CA ALA A 158 -18.39 -1.95 -18.70
C ALA A 158 -17.68 -0.86 -17.89
N SER A 159 -16.35 -0.93 -17.84
CA SER A 159 -15.52 0.08 -17.19
C SER A 159 -14.80 0.92 -18.25
N ASP A 160 -14.88 2.23 -18.11
CA ASP A 160 -14.12 3.19 -18.90
C ASP A 160 -12.93 3.69 -18.10
N LEU A 161 -11.82 3.93 -18.81
CA LEU A 161 -10.58 4.49 -18.26
C LEU A 161 -10.19 5.71 -19.12
N TYR A 162 -10.10 6.88 -18.48
CA TYR A 162 -9.79 8.12 -19.19
C TYR A 162 -8.91 9.05 -18.35
N PRO A 163 -7.98 9.80 -19.01
CA PRO A 163 -7.06 10.68 -18.28
C PRO A 163 -7.70 12.05 -17.99
N LEU A 164 -7.20 12.70 -16.93
CA LEU A 164 -7.52 14.10 -16.63
C LEU A 164 -7.16 15.05 -17.80
N ASP A 165 -6.19 14.68 -18.62
CA ASP A 165 -5.77 15.47 -19.79
C ASP A 165 -6.84 15.57 -20.90
N SER A 166 -7.86 14.70 -20.87
CA SER A 166 -9.05 14.81 -21.72
C SER A 166 -9.94 16.03 -21.38
N PHE A 167 -9.70 16.66 -20.25
CA PHE A 167 -10.46 17.81 -19.76
C PHE A 167 -9.65 19.11 -19.89
N SER A 168 -10.35 20.22 -20.15
CA SER A 168 -9.73 21.55 -20.18
C SER A 168 -9.47 22.04 -18.76
N VAL A 169 -8.36 21.63 -18.18
CA VAL A 169 -7.96 21.95 -16.80
C VAL A 169 -6.92 23.08 -16.80
N ARG A 170 -7.09 24.08 -15.95
CA ARG A 170 -6.13 25.17 -15.75
C ARG A 170 -4.99 24.70 -14.82
N LYS A 171 -3.83 25.35 -14.92
CA LYS A 171 -2.66 25.02 -14.11
C LYS A 171 -2.86 25.23 -12.60
N ASP A 172 -3.68 26.20 -12.24
CA ASP A 172 -4.03 26.63 -10.88
C ASP A 172 -5.33 26.03 -10.37
N GLU A 173 -5.90 25.08 -11.12
CA GLU A 173 -7.18 24.47 -10.78
C GLU A 173 -7.05 23.47 -9.64
N ASN A 174 -7.97 23.55 -8.68
CA ASN A 174 -8.08 22.55 -7.62
C ASN A 174 -8.79 21.29 -8.15
N ILE A 175 -7.98 20.28 -8.51
CA ILE A 175 -8.47 19.05 -9.12
C ILE A 175 -9.34 18.26 -8.15
N GLN A 176 -8.94 18.17 -6.88
CA GLN A 176 -9.71 17.49 -5.86
C GLN A 176 -11.13 18.06 -5.76
N LYS A 177 -11.25 19.37 -5.66
CA LYS A 177 -12.55 20.05 -5.60
C LYS A 177 -13.39 19.81 -6.88
N GLY A 178 -12.75 19.84 -8.05
CA GLY A 178 -13.39 19.53 -9.32
C GLY A 178 -13.94 18.12 -9.35
N TYR A 179 -13.15 17.15 -8.91
CA TYR A 179 -13.55 15.73 -8.83
C TYR A 179 -14.73 15.52 -7.88
N ILE A 180 -14.65 16.02 -6.64
CA ILE A 180 -15.72 15.89 -5.64
C ILE A 180 -17.05 16.50 -6.14
N ASN A 181 -16.96 17.57 -6.94
CA ASN A 181 -18.13 18.20 -7.57
C ASN A 181 -18.59 17.51 -8.88
N GLY A 182 -18.03 16.36 -9.24
CA GLY A 182 -18.43 15.55 -10.39
C GLY A 182 -17.96 16.08 -11.74
N ARG A 183 -17.07 17.08 -11.80
CA ARG A 183 -16.64 17.69 -13.06
C ARG A 183 -15.95 16.70 -13.99
N TYR A 184 -15.30 15.69 -13.46
CA TYR A 184 -14.53 14.70 -14.21
C TYR A 184 -15.22 13.32 -14.27
N GLY A 185 -16.44 13.18 -13.76
CA GLY A 185 -17.09 11.88 -13.63
C GLY A 185 -16.45 11.00 -12.55
N ALA A 186 -16.66 9.70 -12.66
CA ALA A 186 -16.08 8.66 -11.78
C ALA A 186 -16.34 8.87 -10.28
N ILE A 187 -17.47 9.51 -9.93
CA ILE A 187 -17.91 9.69 -8.56
C ILE A 187 -19.07 8.74 -8.23
N PRO A 188 -19.17 8.22 -7.00
CA PRO A 188 -20.30 7.40 -6.61
C PRO A 188 -21.59 8.24 -6.59
N PHE A 189 -22.66 7.71 -7.18
CA PHE A 189 -23.98 8.33 -7.10
C PHE A 189 -24.63 7.89 -5.77
N ILE A 190 -24.71 8.81 -4.82
CA ILE A 190 -25.36 8.59 -3.52
C ILE A 190 -26.72 9.29 -3.58
N ARG A 191 -27.81 8.52 -3.39
CA ARG A 191 -29.16 9.08 -3.27
C ARG A 191 -29.26 9.91 -1.98
N ASP A 192 -30.17 10.89 -2.03
CA ASP A 192 -30.55 11.63 -0.84
C ASP A 192 -31.12 10.66 0.21
N ILE A 193 -30.72 10.85 1.47
CA ILE A 193 -31.13 10.00 2.58
C ILE A 193 -32.66 10.12 2.84
N ASP A 194 -33.24 11.28 2.56
CA ASP A 194 -34.68 11.50 2.71
C ASP A 194 -35.51 10.63 1.74
N LEU A 195 -35.01 10.42 0.51
CA LEU A 195 -35.64 9.52 -0.46
C LEU A 195 -35.59 8.06 -0.03
N TRP A 196 -34.57 7.66 0.75
CA TRP A 196 -34.51 6.31 1.31
C TRP A 196 -35.58 6.06 2.38
N LEU A 197 -35.92 7.11 3.16
CA LEU A 197 -36.98 7.04 4.19
C LEU A 197 -38.39 7.00 3.58
N GLU A 198 -38.58 7.55 2.38
CA GLU A 198 -39.87 7.52 1.68
C GLU A 198 -40.15 6.15 1.02
N ASP A 199 -39.11 5.39 0.65
CA ASP A 199 -39.22 4.08 0.00
C ASP A 199 -39.34 2.90 1.00
N ASN A 200 -39.17 3.11 2.33
CA ASN A 200 -39.25 2.10 3.41
C ASN A 200 -40.24 2.49 4.51
#